data_9ce051ffbd0769ad6660db82cd0144e9
#
_entry.id   9ce051ffbd0769ad6660db82cd0144e9
#
_cell.length_a   1.000
_cell.length_b   1.000
_cell.length_c   1.000
_cell.angle_alpha   90.00
_cell.angle_beta   90.00
_cell.angle_gamma   90.00
#
_symmetry.space_group_name_H-M   'P 1'
#
loop_
_entity.id
_entity.type
_entity.pdbx_description
1 polymer ?
#
loop_
_entity_poly.entity_id
_entity_poly.type
_entity_poly.pdbx_seq_one_letter_code
_entity_poly.pdbx_strand_id
1 'polypeptide(L)'
;MAFVLSEEQQMLRDSARSFADERLPISQLRVLRAKGEGFDGTTWREMAELGFIGVLIPEEFGGSAFGYIGLGQVLEAQGRTIAASPLLSTALIGASAFVIAGSQAQKETYLPQIASGDLIMALAVDEGPHHDPSHISLTATKSAGGYTLSGDKRYVVDGVEAGLLIVAARTSGGESDANGITLFLVQGDAKGVSRTPLKTLDAHAAVGGAPLLDRRGLQFARSCARNHRWHFGGDIPHIRA
;
A
#
# COMPACT_ATOMS: atom_id res chain seq x y z
N MET A 1 27.36 -9.28 10.87
CA MET A 1 26.70 -8.11 11.50
C MET A 1 25.68 -8.66 12.48
N ALA A 2 25.77 -8.32 13.75
CA ALA A 2 24.72 -8.65 14.70
C ALA A 2 23.53 -7.69 14.44
N PHE A 3 22.32 -8.20 14.35
CA PHE A 3 21.10 -7.39 14.32
C PHE A 3 20.82 -6.83 15.73
N VAL A 4 21.68 -5.89 16.16
CA VAL A 4 21.52 -5.21 17.43
C VAL A 4 20.76 -3.92 17.14
N LEU A 5 19.58 -3.78 17.75
CA LEU A 5 18.79 -2.56 17.65
C LEU A 5 19.52 -1.41 18.37
N SER A 6 19.46 -0.20 17.82
CA SER A 6 19.85 1.02 18.55
C SER A 6 18.94 1.25 19.74
N GLU A 7 19.32 2.14 20.66
CA GLU A 7 18.47 2.49 21.81
C GLU A 7 17.13 3.06 21.34
N GLU A 8 17.14 3.93 20.35
CA GLU A 8 15.91 4.51 19.77
C GLU A 8 15.03 3.45 19.11
N GLN A 9 15.61 2.48 18.40
CA GLN A 9 14.86 1.38 17.81
C GLN A 9 14.28 0.44 18.88
N GLN A 10 14.96 0.27 20.01
CA GLN A 10 14.42 -0.47 21.16
C GLN A 10 13.25 0.29 21.79
N MET A 11 13.38 1.62 22.00
CA MET A 11 12.29 2.46 22.49
C MET A 11 11.07 2.41 21.57
N LEU A 12 11.27 2.51 20.26
CA LEU A 12 10.20 2.38 19.27
C LEU A 12 9.50 1.02 19.37
N ARG A 13 10.29 -0.07 19.45
CA ARG A 13 9.76 -1.43 19.62
C ARG A 13 8.90 -1.54 20.88
N ASP A 14 9.40 -1.04 22.01
CA ASP A 14 8.74 -1.19 23.30
C ASP A 14 7.45 -0.35 23.33
N SER A 15 7.47 0.85 22.74
CA SER A 15 6.28 1.68 22.53
C SER A 15 5.25 0.99 21.61
N ALA A 16 5.70 0.44 20.49
CA ALA A 16 4.81 -0.26 19.56
C ALA A 16 4.18 -1.52 20.19
N ARG A 17 4.92 -2.25 21.03
CA ARG A 17 4.41 -3.42 21.76
C ARG A 17 3.37 -3.02 22.79
N SER A 18 3.64 -1.99 23.61
CA SER A 18 2.67 -1.48 24.58
C SER A 18 1.38 -1.06 23.90
N PHE A 19 1.48 -0.28 22.83
CA PHE A 19 0.33 0.14 22.03
C PHE A 19 -0.45 -1.04 21.46
N ALA A 20 0.24 -2.03 20.87
CA ALA A 20 -0.42 -3.20 20.30
C ALA A 20 -1.16 -4.03 21.35
N ASP A 21 -0.56 -4.23 22.52
CA ASP A 21 -1.17 -4.98 23.62
C ASP A 21 -2.40 -4.26 24.19
N GLU A 22 -2.37 -2.92 24.29
CA GLU A 22 -3.44 -2.12 24.87
C GLU A 22 -4.56 -1.78 23.88
N ARG A 23 -4.20 -1.40 22.64
CA ARG A 23 -5.12 -0.79 21.66
C ARG A 23 -5.53 -1.73 20.54
N LEU A 24 -4.75 -2.78 20.27
CA LEU A 24 -4.97 -3.73 19.17
C LEU A 24 -5.04 -5.19 19.65
N PRO A 25 -5.78 -5.51 20.74
CA PRO A 25 -5.91 -6.89 21.19
C PRO A 25 -6.72 -7.72 20.19
N ILE A 26 -6.54 -9.05 20.19
CA ILE A 26 -7.28 -9.98 19.30
C ILE A 26 -8.81 -9.82 19.44
N SER A 27 -9.30 -9.39 20.61
CA SER A 27 -10.73 -9.10 20.81
C SER A 27 -11.23 -7.98 19.89
N GLN A 28 -10.41 -6.95 19.62
CA GLN A 28 -10.75 -5.87 18.70
C GLN A 28 -10.89 -6.39 17.26
N LEU A 29 -9.97 -7.24 16.81
CA LEU A 29 -10.08 -7.88 15.50
C LEU A 29 -11.43 -8.63 15.34
N ARG A 30 -11.88 -9.34 16.38
CA ARG A 30 -13.17 -10.03 16.34
C ARG A 30 -14.35 -9.06 16.21
N VAL A 31 -14.27 -7.90 16.86
CA VAL A 31 -15.30 -6.85 16.75
C VAL A 31 -15.33 -6.27 15.34
N LEU A 32 -14.17 -5.91 14.77
CA LEU A 32 -14.05 -5.40 13.41
C LEU A 32 -14.60 -6.41 12.38
N ARG A 33 -14.24 -7.67 12.50
CA ARG A 33 -14.78 -8.75 11.65
C ARG A 33 -16.29 -8.88 11.73
N ALA A 34 -16.86 -8.77 12.93
CA ALA A 34 -18.31 -8.85 13.13
C ALA A 34 -19.04 -7.67 12.49
N LYS A 35 -18.39 -6.50 12.41
CA LYS A 35 -18.91 -5.29 11.76
C LYS A 35 -18.63 -5.24 10.25
N GLY A 36 -17.72 -6.07 9.74
CA GLY A 36 -17.24 -5.98 8.35
C GLY A 36 -16.32 -4.78 8.10
N GLU A 37 -15.67 -4.27 9.15
CA GLU A 37 -14.72 -3.16 9.09
C GLU A 37 -13.30 -3.68 8.90
N GLY A 38 -12.49 -3.06 8.03
CA GLY A 38 -11.12 -3.46 7.75
C GLY A 38 -10.15 -3.07 8.87
N PHE A 39 -10.38 -1.92 9.53
CA PHE A 39 -9.59 -1.42 10.65
C PHE A 39 -10.39 -0.39 11.46
N ASP A 40 -9.85 0.00 12.62
CA ASP A 40 -10.43 1.05 13.46
C ASP A 40 -9.75 2.39 13.16
N GLY A 41 -10.52 3.38 12.69
CA GLY A 41 -10.00 4.70 12.34
C GLY A 41 -9.49 5.50 13.54
N THR A 42 -9.90 5.17 14.76
CA THR A 42 -9.40 5.83 15.98
C THR A 42 -8.00 5.33 16.30
N THR A 43 -7.81 4.03 16.33
CA THR A 43 -6.48 3.42 16.55
C THR A 43 -5.50 3.76 15.43
N TRP A 44 -5.97 3.91 14.20
CA TRP A 44 -5.13 4.38 13.09
C TRP A 44 -4.60 5.80 13.31
N ARG A 45 -5.45 6.73 13.77
CA ARG A 45 -5.01 8.09 14.12
C ARG A 45 -4.03 8.10 15.29
N GLU A 46 -4.29 7.32 16.33
CA GLU A 46 -3.37 7.17 17.47
C GLU A 46 -1.99 6.66 17.00
N MET A 47 -1.95 5.72 16.05
CA MET A 47 -0.71 5.24 15.43
C MET A 47 0.02 6.35 14.67
N ALA A 48 -0.70 7.22 13.99
CA ALA A 48 -0.12 8.37 13.31
C ALA A 48 0.46 9.37 14.31
N GLU A 49 -0.27 9.71 15.37
CA GLU A 49 0.17 10.60 16.45
C GLU A 49 1.43 10.09 17.18
N LEU A 50 1.56 8.77 17.32
CA LEU A 50 2.76 8.12 17.85
C LEU A 50 3.90 8.00 16.82
N GLY A 51 3.69 8.43 15.58
CA GLY A 51 4.68 8.40 14.52
C GLY A 51 4.90 7.02 13.86
N PHE A 52 4.12 5.99 14.20
CA PHE A 52 4.33 4.62 13.69
C PHE A 52 4.15 4.51 12.18
N ILE A 53 3.30 5.35 11.58
CA ILE A 53 3.05 5.35 10.14
C ILE A 53 4.20 6.03 9.39
N GLY A 54 4.81 7.06 10.00
CA GLY A 54 5.90 7.85 9.42
C GLY A 54 7.31 7.29 9.65
N VAL A 55 7.47 6.11 10.25
CA VAL A 55 8.78 5.54 10.66
C VAL A 55 9.78 5.46 9.50
N LEU A 56 9.31 5.12 8.30
CA LEU A 56 10.16 4.98 7.11
C LEU A 56 10.38 6.31 6.37
N ILE A 57 9.50 7.28 6.61
CA ILE A 57 9.47 8.54 5.86
C ILE A 57 10.58 9.47 6.37
N PRO A 58 11.33 10.15 5.48
CA PRO A 58 12.33 11.14 5.86
C PRO A 58 11.74 12.28 6.71
N GLU A 59 12.55 12.83 7.61
CA GLU A 59 12.14 13.90 8.52
C GLU A 59 11.62 15.15 7.79
N GLU A 60 12.21 15.48 6.65
CA GLU A 60 11.79 16.61 5.81
C GLU A 60 10.34 16.49 5.29
N PHE A 61 9.77 15.29 5.31
CA PHE A 61 8.37 15.00 4.95
C PHE A 61 7.50 14.59 6.14
N GLY A 62 7.96 14.88 7.37
CA GLY A 62 7.19 14.63 8.58
C GLY A 62 7.31 13.23 9.15
N GLY A 63 8.26 12.42 8.70
CA GLY A 63 8.59 11.12 9.27
C GLY A 63 9.72 11.16 10.28
N SER A 64 10.21 9.97 10.68
CA SER A 64 11.29 9.82 11.66
C SER A 64 12.55 9.15 11.12
N ALA A 65 12.56 8.73 9.86
CA ALA A 65 13.70 8.15 9.14
C ALA A 65 14.38 6.93 9.83
N PHE A 66 13.68 6.16 10.67
CA PHE A 66 14.23 4.96 11.33
C PHE A 66 14.49 3.79 10.37
N GLY A 67 14.08 3.92 9.11
CA GLY A 67 14.30 2.92 8.07
C GLY A 67 13.49 1.63 8.26
N TYR A 68 13.81 0.63 7.45
CA TYR A 68 13.07 -0.64 7.42
C TYR A 68 13.20 -1.45 8.71
N ILE A 69 14.34 -1.35 9.40
CA ILE A 69 14.53 -2.04 10.70
C ILE A 69 13.56 -1.47 11.73
N GLY A 70 13.45 -0.13 11.80
CA GLY A 70 12.50 0.53 12.69
C GLY A 70 11.05 0.18 12.37
N LEU A 71 10.64 0.27 11.10
CA LEU A 71 9.29 -0.11 10.71
C LEU A 71 9.00 -1.60 10.97
N GLY A 72 10.00 -2.46 10.81
CA GLY A 72 9.90 -3.90 11.14
C GLY A 72 9.54 -4.14 12.60
N GLN A 73 10.02 -3.30 13.55
CA GLN A 73 9.66 -3.42 14.96
C GLN A 73 8.16 -3.13 15.19
N VAL A 74 7.62 -2.13 14.49
CA VAL A 74 6.18 -1.79 14.60
C VAL A 74 5.31 -2.90 13.97
N LEU A 75 5.69 -3.40 12.79
CA LEU A 75 4.98 -4.49 12.11
C LEU A 75 5.03 -5.79 12.92
N GLU A 76 6.18 -6.13 13.54
CA GLU A 76 6.30 -7.29 14.42
C GLU A 76 5.38 -7.18 15.64
N ALA A 77 5.30 -6.00 16.27
CA ALA A 77 4.42 -5.75 17.40
C ALA A 77 2.94 -5.99 17.02
N GLN A 78 2.51 -5.48 15.86
CA GLN A 78 1.16 -5.69 15.35
C GLN A 78 0.90 -7.15 14.96
N GLY A 79 1.89 -7.83 14.39
CA GLY A 79 1.79 -9.26 14.05
C GLY A 79 1.52 -10.14 15.25
N ARG A 80 2.05 -9.81 16.43
CA ARG A 80 1.81 -10.54 17.69
C ARG A 80 0.34 -10.53 18.12
N THR A 81 -0.38 -9.47 17.84
CA THR A 81 -1.80 -9.30 18.18
C THR A 81 -2.74 -9.54 16.99
N ILE A 82 -2.18 -9.89 15.82
CA ILE A 82 -2.92 -10.04 14.55
C ILE A 82 -3.74 -8.77 14.28
N ALA A 83 -3.11 -7.61 14.46
CA ALA A 83 -3.78 -6.33 14.38
C ALA A 83 -4.27 -6.04 12.95
N ALA A 84 -5.54 -5.63 12.85
CA ALA A 84 -6.11 -5.14 11.60
C ALA A 84 -5.75 -3.66 11.42
N SER A 85 -4.85 -3.36 10.49
CA SER A 85 -4.50 -1.98 10.13
C SER A 85 -3.89 -1.91 8.72
N PRO A 86 -4.05 -0.78 8.00
CA PRO A 86 -3.44 -0.59 6.69
C PRO A 86 -1.95 -0.18 6.78
N LEU A 87 -1.23 -0.58 7.84
CA LEU A 87 0.17 -0.20 8.04
C LEU A 87 1.09 -0.82 6.98
N LEU A 88 0.86 -2.09 6.63
CA LEU A 88 1.67 -2.79 5.64
C LEU A 88 1.55 -2.12 4.26
N SER A 89 0.34 -1.89 3.79
CA SER A 89 0.09 -1.31 2.47
C SER A 89 0.51 0.16 2.40
N THR A 90 0.31 0.92 3.47
CA THR A 90 0.54 2.36 3.50
C THR A 90 1.97 2.71 3.91
N ALA A 91 2.40 2.31 5.12
CA ALA A 91 3.70 2.72 5.67
C ALA A 91 4.88 1.93 5.08
N LEU A 92 4.71 0.65 4.75
CA LEU A 92 5.78 -0.10 4.11
C LEU A 92 5.73 0.07 2.58
N ILE A 93 4.65 -0.34 1.93
CA ILE A 93 4.61 -0.40 0.46
C ILE A 93 4.45 1.00 -0.14
N GLY A 94 3.45 1.76 0.29
CA GLY A 94 3.14 3.08 -0.25
C GLY A 94 4.27 4.10 0.00
N ALA A 95 4.74 4.23 1.24
CA ALA A 95 5.83 5.14 1.56
C ALA A 95 7.13 4.73 0.85
N SER A 96 7.48 3.43 0.81
CA SER A 96 8.66 2.95 0.06
C SER A 96 8.60 3.32 -1.41
N ALA A 97 7.45 3.16 -2.04
CA ALA A 97 7.27 3.51 -3.44
C ALA A 97 7.63 4.98 -3.70
N PHE A 98 7.16 5.91 -2.87
CA PHE A 98 7.49 7.32 -3.02
C PHE A 98 8.95 7.63 -2.64
N VAL A 99 9.46 7.08 -1.55
CA VAL A 99 10.83 7.31 -1.09
C VAL A 99 11.84 6.86 -2.15
N ILE A 100 11.62 5.67 -2.77
CA ILE A 100 12.56 5.08 -3.74
C ILE A 100 12.41 5.72 -5.12
N ALA A 101 11.17 5.91 -5.60
CA ALA A 101 10.92 6.21 -7.01
C ALA A 101 10.01 7.43 -7.25
N GLY A 102 9.52 8.10 -6.20
CA GLY A 102 8.74 9.34 -6.33
C GLY A 102 9.57 10.52 -6.80
N SER A 103 9.00 11.36 -7.68
CA SER A 103 9.56 12.67 -7.94
C SER A 103 9.50 13.54 -6.68
N GLN A 104 10.33 14.60 -6.62
CA GLN A 104 10.33 15.50 -5.48
C GLN A 104 8.92 16.06 -5.18
N ALA A 105 8.21 16.51 -6.22
CA ALA A 105 6.84 17.00 -6.08
C ALA A 105 5.85 15.93 -5.55
N GLN A 106 6.05 14.66 -5.93
CA GLN A 106 5.23 13.57 -5.40
C GLN A 106 5.54 13.28 -3.92
N LYS A 107 6.83 13.29 -3.56
CA LYS A 107 7.25 13.14 -2.15
C LYS A 107 6.66 14.23 -1.27
N GLU A 108 6.80 15.50 -1.68
CA GLU A 108 6.25 16.66 -0.98
C GLU A 108 4.71 16.61 -0.85
N THR A 109 4.03 16.04 -1.85
CA THR A 109 2.57 15.96 -1.85
C THR A 109 2.06 14.81 -0.98
N TYR A 110 2.65 13.62 -1.07
CA TYR A 110 2.04 12.40 -0.54
C TYR A 110 2.68 11.90 0.76
N LEU A 111 4.00 12.06 0.95
CA LEU A 111 4.65 11.54 2.16
C LEU A 111 4.14 12.19 3.45
N PRO A 112 3.89 13.51 3.52
CA PRO A 112 3.29 14.10 4.72
C PRO A 112 1.91 13.55 5.04
N GLN A 113 1.06 13.33 4.03
CA GLN A 113 -0.28 12.77 4.20
C GLN A 113 -0.24 11.31 4.66
N ILE A 114 0.78 10.55 4.22
CA ILE A 114 1.00 9.19 4.71
C ILE A 114 1.45 9.25 6.18
N ALA A 115 2.43 10.09 6.51
CA ALA A 115 2.97 10.20 7.87
C ALA A 115 1.90 10.60 8.89
N SER A 116 0.99 11.51 8.52
CA SER A 116 -0.15 11.94 9.35
C SER A 116 -1.29 10.91 9.41
N GLY A 117 -1.26 9.84 8.60
CA GLY A 117 -2.33 8.86 8.50
C GLY A 117 -3.56 9.32 7.71
N ASP A 118 -3.52 10.51 7.11
CA ASP A 118 -4.63 11.05 6.31
C ASP A 118 -4.80 10.34 4.97
N LEU A 119 -3.74 9.71 4.47
CA LEU A 119 -3.75 8.98 3.21
C LEU A 119 -3.43 7.50 3.41
N ILE A 120 -4.40 6.65 3.15
CA ILE A 120 -4.21 5.20 3.05
C ILE A 120 -3.89 4.87 1.59
N MET A 121 -2.88 3.99 1.39
CA MET A 121 -2.42 3.60 0.07
C MET A 121 -2.48 2.10 -0.14
N ALA A 122 -2.63 1.69 -1.40
CA ALA A 122 -2.50 0.30 -1.79
C ALA A 122 -1.76 0.15 -3.13
N LEU A 123 -1.06 -0.97 -3.27
CA LEU A 123 -0.35 -1.35 -4.49
C LEU A 123 -1.15 -2.42 -5.23
N ALA A 124 -1.58 -2.12 -6.44
CA ALA A 124 -2.37 -2.98 -7.32
C ALA A 124 -1.49 -3.52 -8.47
N VAL A 125 -0.95 -4.71 -8.30
CA VAL A 125 -0.06 -5.39 -9.26
C VAL A 125 -0.75 -6.62 -9.85
N ASP A 126 -1.21 -7.52 -8.98
CA ASP A 126 -1.65 -8.85 -9.39
C ASP A 126 -2.98 -8.86 -10.15
N GLU A 127 -3.08 -9.76 -11.13
CA GLU A 127 -4.26 -9.97 -11.98
C GLU A 127 -4.73 -11.42 -11.95
N GLY A 128 -3.89 -12.33 -11.49
CA GLY A 128 -4.14 -13.76 -11.39
C GLY A 128 -4.13 -14.30 -9.97
N PRO A 129 -4.25 -15.63 -9.81
CA PRO A 129 -4.24 -16.28 -8.48
C PRO A 129 -2.84 -16.36 -7.85
N HIS A 130 -1.80 -16.10 -8.62
CA HIS A 130 -0.40 -16.11 -8.17
C HIS A 130 0.20 -14.73 -8.30
N HIS A 131 1.12 -14.39 -7.39
CA HIS A 131 1.91 -13.17 -7.50
C HIS A 131 2.85 -13.27 -8.70
N ASP A 132 2.56 -12.50 -9.76
CA ASP A 132 3.38 -12.42 -10.96
C ASP A 132 3.44 -10.97 -11.47
N PRO A 133 4.36 -10.17 -10.92
CA PRO A 133 4.48 -8.75 -11.27
C PRO A 133 4.98 -8.52 -12.71
N SER A 134 5.45 -9.55 -13.40
CA SER A 134 5.86 -9.49 -14.79
C SER A 134 4.69 -9.69 -15.77
N HIS A 135 3.64 -10.36 -15.33
CA HIS A 135 2.44 -10.63 -16.15
C HIS A 135 1.36 -9.58 -15.89
N ILE A 136 1.38 -8.51 -16.68
CA ILE A 136 0.45 -7.39 -16.58
C ILE A 136 -0.32 -7.23 -17.90
N SER A 137 -1.62 -7.50 -17.87
CA SER A 137 -2.55 -7.35 -18.98
C SER A 137 -3.38 -6.06 -18.93
N LEU A 138 -3.55 -5.47 -17.73
CA LEU A 138 -4.21 -4.16 -17.59
C LEU A 138 -3.50 -3.12 -18.45
N THR A 139 -4.21 -2.51 -19.37
CA THR A 139 -3.66 -1.59 -20.36
C THR A 139 -3.75 -0.13 -19.94
N ALA A 140 -2.75 0.65 -20.32
CA ALA A 140 -2.73 2.09 -20.18
C ALA A 140 -2.61 2.74 -21.57
N THR A 141 -3.70 3.31 -22.06
CA THR A 141 -3.77 3.98 -23.37
C THR A 141 -3.60 5.48 -23.19
N LYS A 142 -2.67 6.08 -23.95
CA LYS A 142 -2.44 7.53 -23.91
C LYS A 142 -3.66 8.27 -24.46
N SER A 143 -4.09 9.31 -23.76
CA SER A 143 -5.20 10.19 -24.12
C SER A 143 -4.78 11.67 -24.04
N ALA A 144 -5.61 12.59 -24.50
CA ALA A 144 -5.27 14.02 -24.53
C ALA A 144 -4.94 14.63 -23.16
N GLY A 145 -5.47 14.06 -22.05
CA GLY A 145 -5.25 14.54 -20.68
C GLY A 145 -4.41 13.61 -19.80
N GLY A 146 -3.72 12.60 -20.37
CA GLY A 146 -2.96 11.62 -19.59
C GLY A 146 -3.11 10.21 -20.13
N TYR A 147 -3.54 9.27 -19.28
CA TYR A 147 -3.76 7.87 -19.65
C TYR A 147 -5.14 7.39 -19.20
N THR A 148 -5.73 6.51 -20.00
CA THR A 148 -6.90 5.74 -19.64
C THR A 148 -6.44 4.33 -19.31
N LEU A 149 -6.79 3.85 -18.10
CA LEU A 149 -6.51 2.49 -17.65
C LEU A 149 -7.73 1.61 -17.91
N SER A 150 -7.50 0.37 -18.39
CA SER A 150 -8.57 -0.60 -18.63
C SER A 150 -8.09 -2.00 -18.28
N GLY A 151 -8.82 -2.68 -17.41
CA GLY A 151 -8.51 -4.02 -16.91
C GLY A 151 -8.84 -4.19 -15.43
N ASP A 152 -8.43 -5.31 -14.86
CA ASP A 152 -8.76 -5.73 -13.51
C ASP A 152 -7.49 -5.99 -12.69
N LYS A 153 -7.52 -5.64 -11.40
CA LYS A 153 -6.51 -6.02 -10.42
C LYS A 153 -7.14 -6.87 -9.33
N ARG A 154 -6.37 -7.80 -8.78
CA ARG A 154 -6.84 -8.76 -7.75
C ARG A 154 -5.89 -8.77 -6.57
N TYR A 155 -6.40 -9.21 -5.43
CA TYR A 155 -5.62 -9.37 -4.19
C TYR A 155 -4.89 -8.10 -3.76
N VAL A 156 -5.53 -6.95 -3.97
CA VAL A 156 -4.98 -5.65 -3.58
C VAL A 156 -5.18 -5.46 -2.08
N VAL A 157 -4.10 -5.62 -1.32
CA VAL A 157 -4.12 -5.46 0.15
C VAL A 157 -4.55 -4.03 0.48
N ASP A 158 -5.54 -3.90 1.38
CA ASP A 158 -6.19 -2.65 1.79
C ASP A 158 -6.77 -1.81 0.63
N GLY A 159 -6.96 -2.44 -0.55
CA GLY A 159 -7.45 -1.76 -1.75
C GLY A 159 -8.85 -1.16 -1.61
N VAL A 160 -9.69 -1.70 -0.72
CA VAL A 160 -11.04 -1.16 -0.45
C VAL A 160 -10.96 0.18 0.26
N GLU A 161 -10.01 0.32 1.21
CA GLU A 161 -9.88 1.50 2.06
C GLU A 161 -8.94 2.57 1.47
N ALA A 162 -8.15 2.21 0.46
CA ALA A 162 -7.12 3.08 -0.08
C ALA A 162 -7.71 4.35 -0.72
N GLY A 163 -7.26 5.52 -0.26
CA GLY A 163 -7.51 6.82 -0.89
C GLY A 163 -6.69 7.02 -2.17
N LEU A 164 -5.53 6.35 -2.27
CA LEU A 164 -4.66 6.39 -3.44
C LEU A 164 -4.15 4.99 -3.78
N LEU A 165 -4.26 4.62 -5.05
CA LEU A 165 -3.78 3.34 -5.59
C LEU A 165 -2.54 3.57 -6.44
N ILE A 166 -1.52 2.74 -6.25
CA ILE A 166 -0.41 2.59 -7.19
C ILE A 166 -0.76 1.40 -8.09
N VAL A 167 -1.03 1.64 -9.36
CA VAL A 167 -1.53 0.62 -10.30
C VAL A 167 -0.47 0.31 -11.34
N ALA A 168 -0.04 -0.95 -11.44
CA ALA A 168 0.81 -1.43 -12.52
C ALA A 168 -0.02 -1.62 -13.78
N ALA A 169 0.40 -1.00 -14.89
CA ALA A 169 -0.31 -1.10 -16.17
C ALA A 169 0.65 -1.18 -17.36
N ARG A 170 0.21 -1.81 -18.41
CA ARG A 170 0.95 -2.02 -19.66
C ARG A 170 0.80 -0.79 -20.56
N THR A 171 1.90 -0.11 -20.86
CA THR A 171 1.97 1.01 -21.81
C THR A 171 2.51 0.59 -23.18
N SER A 172 3.20 -0.55 -23.25
CA SER A 172 3.73 -1.13 -24.49
C SER A 172 4.12 -2.59 -24.30
N GLY A 173 4.36 -3.32 -25.38
CA GLY A 173 4.74 -4.74 -25.35
C GLY A 173 3.56 -5.69 -25.08
N GLY A 174 3.85 -7.00 -25.00
CA GLY A 174 2.91 -8.05 -24.64
C GLY A 174 2.79 -8.23 -23.12
N GLU A 175 1.80 -9.03 -22.71
CA GLU A 175 1.42 -9.23 -21.30
C GLU A 175 2.56 -9.75 -20.41
N SER A 176 3.47 -10.55 -20.98
CA SER A 176 4.61 -11.16 -20.25
C SER A 176 5.95 -10.51 -20.57
N ASP A 177 5.97 -9.38 -21.30
CA ASP A 177 7.21 -8.67 -21.57
C ASP A 177 7.73 -7.99 -20.28
N ALA A 178 9.03 -8.13 -20.02
CA ALA A 178 9.68 -7.51 -18.87
C ALA A 178 9.63 -5.97 -18.93
N ASN A 179 9.61 -5.41 -20.14
CA ASN A 179 9.54 -3.96 -20.39
C ASN A 179 8.10 -3.52 -20.70
N GLY A 180 7.82 -2.22 -20.55
CA GLY A 180 6.54 -1.64 -20.93
C GLY A 180 5.51 -1.57 -19.78
N ILE A 181 5.89 -1.93 -18.56
CA ILE A 181 5.08 -1.72 -17.36
C ILE A 181 5.36 -0.32 -16.80
N THR A 182 4.32 0.38 -16.41
CA THR A 182 4.38 1.70 -15.80
C THR A 182 3.46 1.70 -14.57
N LEU A 183 3.90 2.34 -13.49
CA LEU A 183 3.06 2.55 -12.29
C LEU A 183 2.30 3.87 -12.43
N PHE A 184 1.01 3.81 -12.16
CA PHE A 184 0.11 4.96 -12.20
C PHE A 184 -0.46 5.25 -10.82
N LEU A 185 -0.55 6.51 -10.46
CA LEU A 185 -1.27 6.96 -9.28
C LEU A 185 -2.74 7.20 -9.67
N VAL A 186 -3.64 6.50 -8.98
CA VAL A 186 -5.08 6.56 -9.24
C VAL A 186 -5.80 6.88 -7.93
N GLN A 187 -6.56 7.96 -7.92
CA GLN A 187 -7.40 8.31 -6.76
C GLN A 187 -8.41 7.19 -6.51
N GLY A 188 -8.61 6.82 -5.26
CA GLY A 188 -9.51 5.74 -4.89
C GLY A 188 -10.97 6.00 -5.27
N ASP A 189 -11.37 7.26 -5.30
CA ASP A 189 -12.71 7.73 -5.70
C ASP A 189 -12.80 8.15 -7.17
N ALA A 190 -11.76 7.89 -7.98
CA ALA A 190 -11.76 8.26 -9.39
C ALA A 190 -12.91 7.59 -10.13
N LYS A 191 -13.58 8.36 -11.00
CA LYS A 191 -14.67 7.84 -11.81
C LYS A 191 -14.23 6.65 -12.64
N GLY A 192 -14.95 5.53 -12.49
CA GLY A 192 -14.64 4.26 -13.18
C GLY A 192 -13.78 3.31 -12.37
N VAL A 193 -13.38 3.66 -11.16
CA VAL A 193 -12.80 2.72 -10.19
C VAL A 193 -13.95 2.05 -9.45
N SER A 194 -14.03 0.73 -9.50
CA SER A 194 -14.93 -0.07 -8.65
C SER A 194 -14.08 -0.98 -7.77
N ARG A 195 -14.52 -1.22 -6.55
CA ARG A 195 -13.81 -2.04 -5.56
C ARG A 195 -14.78 -3.04 -4.94
N THR A 196 -14.35 -4.29 -4.91
CA THR A 196 -15.15 -5.37 -4.32
C THR A 196 -14.33 -6.05 -3.25
N PRO A 197 -14.77 -6.05 -1.98
CA PRO A 197 -14.05 -6.76 -0.93
C PRO A 197 -14.02 -8.25 -1.20
N LEU A 198 -12.86 -8.87 -1.02
CA LEU A 198 -12.70 -10.32 -1.08
C LEU A 198 -13.03 -10.95 0.27
N LYS A 199 -13.66 -12.10 0.23
CA LYS A 199 -13.78 -12.96 1.41
C LYS A 199 -12.50 -13.79 1.53
N THR A 200 -11.61 -13.35 2.42
CA THR A 200 -10.35 -14.02 2.70
C THR A 200 -10.48 -15.06 3.82
N LEU A 201 -9.46 -15.93 3.97
CA LEU A 201 -9.44 -16.97 5.00
C LEU A 201 -9.48 -16.40 6.42
N ASP A 202 -8.75 -15.31 6.64
CA ASP A 202 -8.72 -14.55 7.90
C ASP A 202 -9.99 -13.72 8.12
N ALA A 203 -10.88 -13.66 7.10
CA ALA A 203 -12.08 -12.83 7.07
C ALA A 203 -11.80 -11.34 7.33
N HIS A 204 -10.58 -10.86 7.00
CA HIS A 204 -10.22 -9.47 7.05
C HIS A 204 -10.77 -8.76 5.80
N ALA A 205 -11.57 -7.71 5.99
CA ALA A 205 -12.27 -7.03 4.90
C ALA A 205 -11.35 -6.16 4.01
N ALA A 206 -10.07 -6.09 4.34
CA ALA A 206 -9.14 -5.13 3.74
C ALA A 206 -8.55 -5.53 2.38
N VAL A 207 -8.94 -6.65 1.79
CA VAL A 207 -8.40 -7.08 0.50
C VAL A 207 -9.39 -6.77 -0.60
N GLY A 208 -9.09 -5.78 -1.43
CA GLY A 208 -9.86 -5.49 -2.63
C GLY A 208 -9.54 -6.48 -3.75
N GLY A 209 -10.56 -7.05 -4.39
CA GLY A 209 -10.43 -7.96 -5.52
C GLY A 209 -11.70 -8.76 -5.76
N ALA A 210 -11.91 -9.30 -6.96
CA ALA A 210 -13.07 -10.12 -7.26
C ALA A 210 -12.95 -11.54 -6.71
N PRO A 211 -14.04 -12.17 -6.27
CA PRO A 211 -14.06 -13.59 -6.04
C PRO A 211 -13.76 -14.34 -7.35
N LEU A 212 -13.13 -15.50 -7.25
CA LEU A 212 -12.71 -16.38 -8.37
C LEU A 212 -13.82 -16.74 -9.38
N LEU A 213 -15.06 -16.39 -9.11
CA LEU A 213 -16.23 -16.74 -9.94
C LEU A 213 -16.92 -15.53 -10.60
N ASP A 214 -16.58 -14.30 -10.28
CA ASP A 214 -17.16 -13.13 -10.95
C ASP A 214 -16.03 -12.28 -11.52
N ARG A 215 -16.05 -12.05 -12.84
CA ARG A 215 -15.03 -11.30 -13.61
C ARG A 215 -14.98 -9.80 -13.31
N ARG A 216 -15.45 -9.37 -12.13
CA ARG A 216 -15.47 -7.99 -11.68
C ARG A 216 -14.44 -7.78 -10.60
N GLY A 217 -13.17 -7.72 -10.98
CA GLY A 217 -12.11 -7.15 -10.16
C GLY A 217 -12.19 -5.63 -10.09
N LEU A 218 -11.16 -4.97 -9.61
CA LEU A 218 -11.03 -3.51 -9.77
C LEU A 218 -11.20 -3.16 -11.26
N GLN A 219 -12.43 -2.83 -11.67
CA GLN A 219 -12.71 -2.41 -13.03
C GLN A 219 -12.32 -0.94 -13.19
N PHE A 220 -11.24 -0.71 -13.91
CA PHE A 220 -10.89 0.63 -14.36
C PHE A 220 -11.61 0.93 -15.68
N ALA A 221 -12.91 1.21 -15.61
CA ALA A 221 -13.61 1.76 -16.74
C ALA A 221 -13.25 3.26 -16.84
N ARG A 222 -12.26 3.58 -17.66
CA ARG A 222 -11.88 4.95 -18.06
C ARG A 222 -11.62 5.92 -16.89
N SER A 223 -10.70 5.61 -15.99
CA SER A 223 -10.21 6.65 -15.10
C SER A 223 -9.08 7.44 -15.77
N CYS A 224 -9.19 8.76 -15.76
CA CYS A 224 -8.12 9.63 -16.24
C CYS A 224 -7.07 9.75 -15.15
N ALA A 225 -6.00 8.95 -15.22
CA ALA A 225 -4.84 9.15 -14.37
C ALA A 225 -4.18 10.49 -14.75
N ARG A 226 -4.27 11.52 -13.88
CA ARG A 226 -3.57 12.77 -14.09
C ARG A 226 -2.06 12.53 -14.01
N ASN A 227 -1.36 12.87 -15.05
CA ASN A 227 0.09 13.06 -15.31
C ASN A 227 1.14 12.70 -14.22
N HIS A 228 1.00 11.62 -13.49
CA HIS A 228 2.02 11.15 -12.57
C HIS A 228 2.59 9.82 -13.06
N ARG A 229 3.52 9.91 -14.00
CA ARG A 229 4.21 8.76 -14.58
C ARG A 229 5.45 8.45 -13.74
N TRP A 230 5.51 7.26 -13.18
CA TRP A 230 6.72 6.69 -12.63
C TRP A 230 7.50 6.03 -13.76
N HIS A 231 8.68 6.52 -14.05
CA HIS A 231 9.61 5.84 -14.94
C HIS A 231 10.64 5.13 -14.07
N PHE A 232 10.65 3.83 -14.06
CA PHE A 232 11.84 3.08 -13.69
C PHE A 232 12.82 3.14 -14.88
N GLY A 233 13.47 4.28 -15.06
CA GLY A 233 14.55 4.46 -15.99
C GLY A 233 15.84 4.58 -15.21
N GLY A 234 16.58 3.48 -15.11
CA GLY A 234 17.89 3.41 -14.48
C GLY A 234 18.13 2.02 -13.93
N ASP A 235 19.27 1.44 -14.23
CA ASP A 235 19.71 0.13 -13.77
C ASP A 235 19.44 -0.04 -12.26
N ILE A 236 18.50 -0.91 -11.91
CA ILE A 236 18.35 -1.36 -10.53
C ILE A 236 19.61 -2.18 -10.23
N PRO A 237 20.43 -1.81 -9.24
CA PRO A 237 21.55 -2.66 -8.84
C PRO A 237 20.96 -4.00 -8.42
N HIS A 238 21.39 -5.08 -9.07
CA HIS A 238 21.00 -6.42 -8.70
C HIS A 238 21.32 -6.64 -7.22
N ILE A 239 20.29 -6.74 -6.38
CA ILE A 239 20.42 -7.31 -5.05
C ILE A 239 20.66 -8.78 -5.30
N ARG A 240 21.95 -9.18 -5.26
CA ARG A 240 22.31 -10.60 -5.20
C ARG A 240 21.89 -11.13 -3.84
N ALA A 241 21.19 -12.26 -3.88
CA ALA A 241 20.78 -13.05 -2.72
C ALA A 241 21.96 -13.41 -1.80
#